data_c3fe84a6aff77d6437ae4cb163d30887
#
_entry.id   c3fe84a6aff77d6437ae4cb163d30887
#
_cell.length_a   1.000
_cell.length_b   1.000
_cell.length_c   1.000
_cell.angle_alpha   90.00
_cell.angle_beta   90.00
_cell.angle_gamma   90.00
#
_symmetry.space_group_name_H-M   'P 1'
#
loop_
_entity.id
_entity.type
_entity.pdbx_description
1 polymer ?
#
loop_
_entity_poly.entity_id
_entity_poly.type
_entity_poly.pdbx_seq_one_letter_code
_entity_poly.pdbx_strand_id
1 'polypeptide(L)'
;ENIVQVYPIGIGLQGLETPVMETRVGQKIPNPTWTPTAGIRQRSLERGIKLPPVVPAGPNNPLGRYALRLAHGNGEYLIHGTSAPDSVGLRVSSGCIRMNAPDIKALFSSVRTGTPVKVINEPVKYSVEPNGMRYVEVHRPLSAEEQQNVQTMPYTLPGGFTQFKDNKAVDQKLVDKALYR
;
A
#
# COMPACT_ATOMS: atom_id res chain seq x y z
N GLU A 1 6.48 -24.94 8.07
CA GLU A 1 6.96 -23.59 8.40
C GLU A 1 6.00 -22.56 7.79
N ASN A 2 5.54 -21.61 8.59
CA ASN A 2 4.77 -20.47 8.09
C ASN A 2 5.76 -19.45 7.54
N ILE A 3 5.73 -19.22 6.24
CA ILE A 3 6.58 -18.20 5.58
C ILE A 3 5.81 -16.88 5.57
N VAL A 4 6.41 -15.83 6.12
CA VAL A 4 5.93 -14.46 6.04
C VAL A 4 6.84 -13.70 5.05
N GLN A 5 6.23 -13.04 4.07
CA GLN A 5 6.91 -12.18 3.11
C GLN A 5 6.42 -10.75 3.28
N VAL A 6 7.34 -9.80 3.32
CA VAL A 6 7.06 -8.37 3.47
C VAL A 6 7.59 -7.63 2.25
N TYR A 7 6.80 -6.73 1.71
CA TYR A 7 7.15 -5.95 0.52
C TYR A 7 6.87 -4.46 0.73
N PRO A 8 7.75 -3.57 0.29
CA PRO A 8 7.43 -2.15 0.20
C PRO A 8 6.38 -1.92 -0.89
N ILE A 9 5.46 -0.99 -0.63
CA ILE A 9 4.39 -0.65 -1.56
C ILE A 9 4.26 0.85 -1.76
N GLY A 10 3.85 1.27 -2.96
CA GLY A 10 3.32 2.60 -3.23
C GLY A 10 1.80 2.57 -3.20
N ILE A 11 1.16 3.61 -2.70
CA ILE A 11 -0.28 3.69 -2.47
C ILE A 11 -0.92 4.94 -3.07
N GLY A 12 -2.24 5.07 -2.95
CA GLY A 12 -3.01 6.22 -3.40
C GLY A 12 -2.54 7.53 -2.80
N LEU A 13 -2.55 8.60 -3.63
CA LEU A 13 -2.32 9.96 -3.14
C LEU A 13 -3.46 10.40 -2.21
N GLN A 14 -3.22 11.48 -1.49
CA GLN A 14 -4.23 12.18 -0.73
C GLN A 14 -5.37 12.65 -1.65
N GLY A 15 -6.63 12.34 -1.26
CA GLY A 15 -7.82 12.56 -2.09
C GLY A 15 -8.10 11.46 -3.14
N LEU A 16 -7.19 10.48 -3.26
CA LEU A 16 -7.34 9.29 -4.11
C LEU A 16 -6.80 8.05 -3.38
N GLU A 17 -7.14 7.94 -2.11
CA GLU A 17 -6.62 6.91 -1.22
C GLU A 17 -6.93 5.50 -1.71
N THR A 18 -6.05 4.58 -1.37
CA THR A 18 -6.35 3.15 -1.45
C THR A 18 -7.40 2.84 -0.38
N PRO A 19 -8.61 2.38 -0.74
CA PRO A 19 -9.67 2.17 0.24
C PRO A 19 -9.34 1.02 1.20
N VAL A 20 -9.75 1.17 2.45
CA VAL A 20 -9.78 0.05 3.40
C VAL A 20 -10.84 -0.93 2.93
N MET A 21 -10.46 -2.22 2.77
CA MET A 21 -11.37 -3.22 2.26
C MET A 21 -10.96 -4.64 2.68
N GLU A 22 -11.93 -5.50 2.76
CA GLU A 22 -11.74 -6.95 2.75
C GLU A 22 -12.23 -7.48 1.40
N THR A 23 -11.37 -8.14 0.66
CA THR A 23 -11.62 -8.56 -0.71
C THR A 23 -10.80 -9.83 -1.02
N ARG A 24 -10.66 -10.13 -2.30
CA ARG A 24 -9.89 -11.29 -2.80
C ARG A 24 -9.18 -10.93 -4.09
N VAL A 25 -8.16 -11.68 -4.43
CA VAL A 25 -7.58 -11.66 -5.78
C VAL A 25 -8.64 -12.18 -6.76
N GLY A 26 -9.14 -11.33 -7.63
CA GLY A 26 -10.14 -11.66 -8.65
C GLY A 26 -9.47 -12.24 -9.89
N GLN A 27 -8.57 -11.50 -10.51
CA GLN A 27 -7.91 -11.90 -11.75
C GLN A 27 -6.40 -11.66 -11.65
N LYS A 28 -5.62 -12.61 -12.16
CA LYS A 28 -4.18 -12.51 -12.35
C LYS A 28 -3.89 -12.15 -13.80
N ILE A 29 -3.23 -11.04 -14.07
CA ILE A 29 -3.03 -10.49 -15.40
C ILE A 29 -1.52 -10.37 -15.67
N PRO A 30 -0.91 -11.29 -16.41
CA PRO A 30 0.44 -11.12 -16.89
C PRO A 30 0.45 -10.17 -18.10
N ASN A 31 1.48 -9.34 -18.21
CA ASN A 31 1.67 -8.36 -19.27
C ASN A 31 0.40 -7.52 -19.53
N PRO A 32 -0.12 -6.80 -18.51
CA PRO A 32 -1.36 -6.05 -18.64
C PRO A 32 -1.23 -4.91 -19.68
N THR A 33 -2.32 -4.60 -20.35
CA THR A 33 -2.49 -3.29 -21.00
C THR A 33 -3.04 -2.30 -19.98
N TRP A 34 -2.72 -1.03 -20.12
CA TRP A 34 -3.24 0.02 -19.23
C TRP A 34 -4.13 0.98 -20.00
N THR A 35 -5.37 1.10 -19.56
CA THR A 35 -6.32 2.10 -20.02
C THR A 35 -6.49 3.14 -18.92
N PRO A 36 -5.94 4.36 -19.08
CA PRO A 36 -6.10 5.41 -18.09
C PRO A 36 -7.58 5.79 -17.95
N THR A 37 -8.05 5.90 -16.71
CA THR A 37 -9.42 6.32 -16.42
C THR A 37 -9.63 7.78 -16.86
N ALA A 38 -10.89 8.22 -16.99
CA ALA A 38 -11.22 9.61 -17.33
C ALA A 38 -10.55 10.60 -16.36
N GLY A 39 -10.60 10.34 -15.04
CA GLY A 39 -9.96 11.18 -14.04
C GLY A 39 -8.43 11.22 -14.15
N ILE A 40 -7.79 10.11 -14.51
CA ILE A 40 -6.34 10.08 -14.76
C ILE A 40 -6.00 10.91 -16.00
N ARG A 41 -6.75 10.78 -17.08
CA ARG A 41 -6.54 11.56 -18.30
C ARG A 41 -6.71 13.06 -18.05
N GLN A 42 -7.75 13.43 -17.28
CA GLN A 42 -8.01 14.83 -16.93
C GLN A 42 -6.84 15.44 -16.15
N ARG A 43 -6.43 14.80 -15.05
CA ARG A 43 -5.28 15.28 -14.23
C ARG A 43 -3.97 15.30 -15.00
N SER A 44 -3.77 14.40 -15.95
CA SER A 44 -2.59 14.38 -16.80
C SER A 44 -2.60 15.56 -17.79
N LEU A 45 -3.77 15.85 -18.37
CA LEU A 45 -3.96 16.98 -19.29
C LEU A 45 -3.74 18.33 -18.58
N GLU A 46 -4.20 18.48 -17.33
CA GLU A 46 -3.95 19.66 -16.50
C GLU A 46 -2.47 19.92 -16.24
N ARG A 47 -1.63 18.88 -16.34
CA ARG A 47 -0.17 18.96 -16.28
C ARG A 47 0.50 19.09 -17.65
N GLY A 48 -0.29 19.30 -18.71
CA GLY A 48 0.20 19.41 -20.09
C GLY A 48 0.57 18.07 -20.74
N ILE A 49 0.22 16.93 -20.13
CA ILE A 49 0.55 15.59 -20.63
C ILE A 49 -0.69 14.93 -21.23
N LYS A 50 -0.69 14.73 -22.54
CA LYS A 50 -1.75 13.97 -23.22
C LYS A 50 -1.42 12.49 -23.21
N LEU A 51 -2.16 11.72 -22.42
CA LEU A 51 -2.02 10.26 -22.36
C LEU A 51 -2.68 9.59 -23.58
N PRO A 52 -2.09 8.50 -24.09
CA PRO A 52 -2.74 7.67 -25.10
C PRO A 52 -4.00 7.00 -24.52
N PRO A 53 -4.98 6.62 -25.36
CA PRO A 53 -6.17 5.93 -24.89
C PRO A 53 -5.86 4.59 -24.23
N VAL A 54 -4.85 3.88 -24.70
CA VAL A 54 -4.36 2.60 -24.17
C VAL A 54 -2.83 2.57 -24.25
N VAL A 55 -2.16 2.12 -23.19
CA VAL A 55 -0.73 1.81 -23.19
C VAL A 55 -0.60 0.28 -23.27
N PRO A 56 0.05 -0.26 -24.31
CA PRO A 56 0.26 -1.70 -24.44
C PRO A 56 1.19 -2.24 -23.36
N ALA A 57 1.24 -3.54 -23.19
CA ALA A 57 2.22 -4.19 -22.35
C ALA A 57 3.65 -3.84 -22.82
N GLY A 58 4.53 -3.59 -21.87
CA GLY A 58 5.91 -3.20 -22.17
C GLY A 58 6.57 -2.40 -21.06
N PRO A 59 7.83 -1.98 -21.27
CA PRO A 59 8.62 -1.31 -20.24
C PRO A 59 8.05 0.06 -19.82
N ASN A 60 7.31 0.71 -20.69
CA ASN A 60 6.68 2.01 -20.42
C ASN A 60 5.26 1.90 -19.83
N ASN A 61 4.76 0.67 -19.62
CA ASN A 61 3.43 0.48 -19.03
C ASN A 61 3.49 0.72 -17.52
N PRO A 62 2.70 1.67 -16.97
CA PRO A 62 2.73 2.00 -15.55
C PRO A 62 2.26 0.86 -14.64
N LEU A 63 1.62 -0.19 -15.16
CA LEU A 63 1.25 -1.38 -14.40
C LEU A 63 2.37 -2.41 -14.31
N GLY A 64 3.47 -2.22 -15.04
CA GLY A 64 4.55 -3.19 -15.09
C GLY A 64 4.13 -4.52 -15.77
N ARG A 65 4.82 -5.60 -15.42
CA ARG A 65 4.64 -6.91 -16.08
C ARG A 65 3.55 -7.79 -15.46
N TYR A 66 3.10 -7.50 -14.24
CA TYR A 66 2.13 -8.31 -13.49
C TYR A 66 1.15 -7.42 -12.76
N ALA A 67 -0.13 -7.79 -12.82
CA ALA A 67 -1.19 -7.15 -12.05
C ALA A 67 -2.14 -8.20 -11.45
N LEU A 68 -2.56 -7.94 -10.23
CA LEU A 68 -3.59 -8.68 -9.50
C LEU A 68 -4.79 -7.76 -9.37
N ARG A 69 -5.88 -8.07 -10.06
CA ARG A 69 -7.14 -7.32 -9.92
C ARG A 69 -7.82 -7.75 -8.64
N LEU A 70 -8.24 -6.78 -7.83
CA LEU A 70 -9.00 -7.04 -6.62
C LEU A 70 -10.50 -7.16 -6.96
N ALA A 71 -11.19 -8.10 -6.31
CA ALA A 71 -12.62 -8.30 -6.46
C ALA A 71 -13.39 -7.31 -5.57
N HIS A 72 -13.16 -6.01 -5.79
CA HIS A 72 -13.79 -4.91 -5.07
C HIS A 72 -14.36 -3.91 -6.07
N GLY A 73 -15.57 -3.38 -5.79
CA GLY A 73 -16.26 -2.49 -6.71
C GLY A 73 -16.42 -3.12 -8.09
N ASN A 74 -16.10 -2.37 -9.14
CA ASN A 74 -16.09 -2.83 -10.52
C ASN A 74 -14.71 -3.39 -10.95
N GLY A 75 -13.83 -3.72 -9.99
CA GLY A 75 -12.49 -4.22 -10.26
C GLY A 75 -11.49 -3.15 -10.70
N GLU A 76 -11.69 -1.92 -10.27
CA GLU A 76 -10.81 -0.79 -10.58
C GLU A 76 -9.50 -0.80 -9.79
N TYR A 77 -9.45 -1.52 -8.66
CA TYR A 77 -8.26 -1.60 -7.80
C TYR A 77 -7.36 -2.77 -8.17
N LEU A 78 -6.08 -2.47 -8.28
CA LEU A 78 -5.04 -3.44 -8.63
C LEU A 78 -3.91 -3.41 -7.61
N ILE A 79 -3.27 -4.58 -7.41
CA ILE A 79 -1.89 -4.68 -6.92
C ILE A 79 -1.04 -4.98 -8.15
N HIS A 80 -0.07 -4.12 -8.49
CA HIS A 80 0.63 -4.22 -9.76
C HIS A 80 2.09 -3.77 -9.69
N GLY A 81 2.86 -4.11 -10.68
CA GLY A 81 4.21 -3.60 -10.87
C GLY A 81 4.24 -2.11 -11.19
N THR A 82 5.38 -1.62 -11.58
CA THR A 82 5.54 -0.22 -11.98
C THR A 82 6.65 -0.06 -13.00
N SER A 83 6.51 0.94 -13.89
CA SER A 83 7.60 1.44 -14.74
C SER A 83 8.41 2.55 -14.05
N ALA A 84 8.01 2.97 -12.84
CA ALA A 84 8.66 4.01 -12.04
C ALA A 84 8.97 3.46 -10.64
N PRO A 85 10.09 2.72 -10.45
CA PRO A 85 10.42 2.05 -9.19
C PRO A 85 10.54 3.02 -8.00
N ASP A 86 11.00 4.25 -8.24
CA ASP A 86 11.11 5.29 -7.20
C ASP A 86 9.75 5.73 -6.62
N SER A 87 8.65 5.27 -7.21
CA SER A 87 7.29 5.51 -6.71
C SER A 87 6.85 4.53 -5.61
N VAL A 88 7.63 3.47 -5.36
CA VAL A 88 7.38 2.52 -4.29
C VAL A 88 7.81 3.14 -2.96
N GLY A 89 6.99 3.01 -1.93
CA GLY A 89 7.17 3.71 -0.65
C GLY A 89 6.47 5.07 -0.60
N LEU A 90 5.90 5.54 -1.72
CA LEU A 90 5.29 6.87 -1.82
C LEU A 90 3.77 6.79 -2.03
N ARG A 91 3.09 7.93 -1.78
CA ARG A 91 1.67 8.15 -2.10
C ARG A 91 1.57 8.84 -3.46
N VAL A 92 1.37 8.08 -4.52
CA VAL A 92 1.46 8.60 -5.89
C VAL A 92 0.46 8.00 -6.87
N SER A 93 -0.28 6.99 -6.47
CA SER A 93 -1.25 6.32 -7.34
C SER A 93 -2.64 6.96 -7.23
N SER A 94 -3.57 6.48 -8.06
CA SER A 94 -4.98 6.83 -7.98
C SER A 94 -5.78 5.73 -7.24
N GLY A 95 -5.19 5.16 -6.18
CA GLY A 95 -5.80 4.15 -5.33
C GLY A 95 -5.27 2.74 -5.52
N CYS A 96 -4.59 2.42 -6.61
CA CYS A 96 -3.94 1.13 -6.81
C CYS A 96 -2.66 0.99 -5.96
N ILE A 97 -2.29 -0.24 -5.66
CA ILE A 97 -1.09 -0.59 -4.89
C ILE A 97 0.04 -0.93 -5.86
N ARG A 98 1.15 -0.20 -5.77
CA ARG A 98 2.37 -0.41 -6.60
C ARG A 98 3.40 -1.22 -5.87
N MET A 99 4.09 -2.09 -6.58
CA MET A 99 5.20 -2.90 -6.08
C MET A 99 6.38 -2.86 -7.05
N ASN A 100 7.58 -3.08 -6.55
CA ASN A 100 8.76 -3.29 -7.38
C ASN A 100 8.60 -4.52 -8.27
N ALA A 101 9.31 -4.55 -9.40
CA ALA A 101 9.19 -5.62 -10.39
C ALA A 101 9.52 -7.03 -9.82
N PRO A 102 10.56 -7.26 -9.02
CA PRO A 102 10.80 -8.57 -8.40
C PRO A 102 9.71 -8.95 -7.40
N ASP A 103 9.22 -7.99 -6.63
CA ASP A 103 8.26 -8.21 -5.55
C ASP A 103 6.89 -8.62 -6.09
N ILE A 104 6.37 -7.88 -7.09
CA ILE A 104 5.10 -8.25 -7.73
C ILE A 104 5.22 -9.59 -8.46
N LYS A 105 6.37 -9.93 -9.03
CA LYS A 105 6.59 -11.23 -9.65
C LYS A 105 6.51 -12.36 -8.62
N ALA A 106 7.16 -12.19 -7.46
CA ALA A 106 7.12 -13.15 -6.36
C ALA A 106 5.70 -13.32 -5.82
N LEU A 107 5.02 -12.21 -5.51
CA LEU A 107 3.63 -12.21 -5.05
C LEU A 107 2.70 -12.85 -6.08
N PHE A 108 2.80 -12.45 -7.35
CA PHE A 108 2.00 -13.03 -8.43
C PHE A 108 2.16 -14.54 -8.55
N SER A 109 3.36 -15.06 -8.32
CA SER A 109 3.63 -16.51 -8.39
C SER A 109 3.08 -17.26 -7.17
N SER A 110 3.08 -16.64 -5.99
CA SER A 110 2.70 -17.28 -4.72
C SER A 110 1.19 -17.29 -4.46
N VAL A 111 0.43 -16.31 -5.00
CA VAL A 111 -1.02 -16.20 -4.74
C VAL A 111 -1.85 -16.81 -5.88
N ARG A 112 -3.07 -17.19 -5.55
CA ARG A 112 -4.07 -17.70 -6.51
C ARG A 112 -5.26 -16.75 -6.60
N THR A 113 -6.04 -16.85 -7.66
CA THR A 113 -7.40 -16.27 -7.71
C THR A 113 -8.19 -16.79 -6.50
N GLY A 114 -8.92 -15.90 -5.84
CA GLY A 114 -9.64 -16.19 -4.60
C GLY A 114 -8.83 -15.99 -3.32
N THR A 115 -7.50 -15.80 -3.38
CA THR A 115 -6.69 -15.50 -2.19
C THR A 115 -7.26 -14.28 -1.47
N PRO A 116 -7.57 -14.37 -0.15
CA PRO A 116 -8.07 -13.24 0.62
C PRO A 116 -7.07 -12.07 0.64
N VAL A 117 -7.59 -10.86 0.55
CA VAL A 117 -6.82 -9.62 0.64
C VAL A 117 -7.51 -8.71 1.64
N LYS A 118 -6.75 -8.19 2.58
CA LYS A 118 -7.21 -7.19 3.55
C LYS A 118 -6.35 -5.94 3.42
N VAL A 119 -6.96 -4.84 3.03
CA VAL A 119 -6.34 -3.51 3.05
C VAL A 119 -6.76 -2.85 4.35
N ILE A 120 -5.78 -2.51 5.17
CA ILE A 120 -5.99 -1.94 6.50
C ILE A 120 -5.34 -0.56 6.59
N ASN A 121 -5.88 0.30 7.44
CA ASN A 121 -5.29 1.58 7.83
C ASN A 121 -4.90 1.48 9.31
N GLU A 122 -3.73 0.94 9.55
CA GLU A 122 -3.15 0.84 10.89
C GLU A 122 -1.83 1.62 10.91
N PRO A 123 -1.87 2.90 11.27
CA PRO A 123 -0.68 3.75 11.27
C PRO A 123 0.34 3.32 12.32
N VAL A 124 -0.09 2.67 13.39
CA VAL A 124 0.79 2.12 14.44
C VAL A 124 0.68 0.60 14.44
N LYS A 125 1.82 -0.06 14.30
CA LYS A 125 1.92 -1.53 14.42
C LYS A 125 3.03 -1.87 15.40
N TYR A 126 2.93 -3.01 16.05
CA TYR A 126 3.99 -3.53 16.90
C TYR A 126 4.10 -5.05 16.76
N SER A 127 5.30 -5.54 17.02
CA SER A 127 5.55 -6.99 17.06
C SER A 127 6.51 -7.36 18.17
N VAL A 128 6.43 -8.61 18.58
CA VAL A 128 7.41 -9.26 19.45
C VAL A 128 7.91 -10.48 18.71
N GLU A 129 9.17 -10.42 18.29
CA GLU A 129 9.78 -11.47 17.50
C GLU A 129 10.13 -12.70 18.38
N PRO A 130 10.31 -13.90 17.78
CA PRO A 130 10.66 -15.11 18.53
C PRO A 130 11.95 -14.99 19.36
N ASN A 131 12.88 -14.13 18.96
CA ASN A 131 14.11 -13.82 19.70
C ASN A 131 13.92 -12.82 20.85
N GLY A 132 12.67 -12.39 21.11
CA GLY A 132 12.30 -11.42 22.14
C GLY A 132 12.47 -9.95 21.74
N MET A 133 13.00 -9.67 20.55
CA MET A 133 13.09 -8.30 20.05
C MET A 133 11.70 -7.70 19.81
N ARG A 134 11.57 -6.42 20.11
CA ARG A 134 10.30 -5.69 20.04
C ARG A 134 10.43 -4.54 19.08
N TYR A 135 9.47 -4.45 18.16
CA TYR A 135 9.44 -3.43 17.13
C TYR A 135 8.14 -2.63 17.21
N VAL A 136 8.25 -1.35 16.96
CA VAL A 136 7.12 -0.48 16.68
C VAL A 136 7.35 0.20 15.35
N GLU A 137 6.33 0.21 14.51
CA GLU A 137 6.30 0.85 13.20
C GLU A 137 5.21 1.91 13.23
N VAL A 138 5.57 3.14 12.91
CA VAL A 138 4.63 4.27 12.88
C VAL A 138 4.66 4.92 11.50
N HIS A 139 3.51 4.99 10.87
CA HIS A 139 3.30 5.64 9.58
C HIS A 139 2.44 6.90 9.75
N ARG A 140 2.62 7.84 8.83
CA ARG A 140 1.70 8.98 8.75
C ARG A 140 0.30 8.50 8.36
N PRO A 141 -0.76 9.07 8.98
CA PRO A 141 -2.13 8.74 8.61
C PRO A 141 -2.40 8.88 7.12
N LEU A 142 -3.35 8.10 6.59
CA LEU A 142 -3.65 8.04 5.16
C LEU A 142 -4.50 9.22 4.70
N SER A 143 -5.42 9.73 5.54
CA SER A 143 -6.35 10.78 5.17
C SER A 143 -5.85 12.18 5.51
N ALA A 144 -6.41 13.19 4.82
CA ALA A 144 -6.13 14.60 5.08
C ALA A 144 -6.62 15.04 6.47
N GLU A 145 -7.79 14.56 6.88
CA GLU A 145 -8.36 14.84 8.20
C GLU A 145 -7.49 14.26 9.32
N GLU A 146 -7.04 13.03 9.16
CA GLU A 146 -6.13 12.39 10.10
C GLU A 146 -4.78 13.12 10.17
N GLN A 147 -4.27 13.64 9.04
CA GLN A 147 -3.01 14.41 9.02
C GLN A 147 -3.11 15.77 9.68
N GLN A 148 -4.24 16.46 9.56
CA GLN A 148 -4.45 17.75 10.24
C GLN A 148 -4.54 17.60 11.75
N ASN A 149 -4.97 16.44 12.23
CA ASN A 149 -5.15 16.15 13.63
C ASN A 149 -3.94 15.48 14.32
N VAL A 150 -2.88 15.17 13.58
CA VAL A 150 -1.69 14.48 14.10
C VAL A 150 -0.98 15.26 15.23
N GLN A 151 -1.14 16.59 15.29
CA GLN A 151 -0.60 17.39 16.37
C GLN A 151 -1.49 17.39 17.64
N THR A 152 -2.75 17.01 17.52
CA THR A 152 -3.76 17.13 18.57
C THR A 152 -4.43 15.81 18.96
N MET A 153 -4.39 14.80 18.10
CA MET A 153 -4.99 13.49 18.38
C MET A 153 -3.90 12.41 18.42
N PRO A 154 -3.88 11.60 19.48
CA PRO A 154 -3.04 10.42 19.49
C PRO A 154 -3.52 9.48 18.38
N TYR A 155 -2.58 8.80 17.73
CA TYR A 155 -2.90 7.72 16.80
C TYR A 155 -3.87 6.73 17.44
N THR A 156 -4.81 6.18 16.68
CA THR A 156 -5.56 5.02 17.13
C THR A 156 -4.57 3.88 17.35
N LEU A 157 -4.36 3.53 18.61
CA LEU A 157 -3.42 2.49 18.99
C LEU A 157 -4.05 1.11 18.80
N PRO A 158 -3.32 0.15 18.25
CA PRO A 158 -3.82 -1.22 18.11
C PRO A 158 -4.05 -1.87 19.47
N GLY A 159 -4.96 -2.86 19.51
CA GLY A 159 -5.22 -3.62 20.73
C GLY A 159 -3.95 -4.22 21.32
N GLY A 160 -3.78 -4.13 22.65
CA GLY A 160 -2.59 -4.64 23.35
C GLY A 160 -1.35 -3.73 23.27
N PHE A 161 -1.39 -2.61 22.55
CA PHE A 161 -0.24 -1.71 22.43
C PHE A 161 0.21 -1.15 23.79
N THR A 162 -0.72 -0.81 24.66
CA THR A 162 -0.39 -0.33 26.03
C THR A 162 0.42 -1.38 26.79
N GLN A 163 0.00 -2.64 26.78
CA GLN A 163 0.73 -3.74 27.41
C GLN A 163 2.11 -3.96 26.79
N PHE A 164 2.21 -3.81 25.46
CA PHE A 164 3.49 -3.85 24.75
C PHE A 164 4.40 -2.71 25.21
N LYS A 165 3.91 -1.47 25.25
CA LYS A 165 4.67 -0.27 25.63
C LYS A 165 5.15 -0.33 27.09
N ASP A 166 4.30 -0.80 28.00
CA ASP A 166 4.59 -0.87 29.45
C ASP A 166 5.52 -2.03 29.83
N ASN A 167 5.90 -2.87 28.87
CA ASN A 167 6.83 -3.95 29.12
C ASN A 167 8.24 -3.41 29.41
N LYS A 168 8.88 -3.91 30.47
CA LYS A 168 10.22 -3.48 30.93
C LYS A 168 11.32 -3.62 29.86
N ALA A 169 11.13 -4.46 28.86
CA ALA A 169 12.04 -4.67 27.74
C ALA A 169 11.86 -3.63 26.61
N VAL A 170 10.93 -2.69 26.73
CA VAL A 170 10.65 -1.63 25.74
C VAL A 170 11.25 -0.31 26.21
N ASP A 171 12.02 0.32 25.33
CA ASP A 171 12.44 1.70 25.52
C ASP A 171 11.27 2.64 25.19
N GLN A 172 10.58 3.09 26.23
CA GLN A 172 9.42 3.97 26.12
C GLN A 172 9.75 5.30 25.42
N LYS A 173 10.98 5.83 25.60
CA LYS A 173 11.40 7.08 24.94
C LYS A 173 11.51 6.91 23.42
N LEU A 174 11.98 5.76 22.96
CA LEU A 174 12.02 5.46 21.52
C LEU A 174 10.60 5.30 20.94
N VAL A 175 9.70 4.66 21.65
CA VAL A 175 8.29 4.52 21.24
C VAL A 175 7.62 5.89 21.16
N ASP A 176 7.76 6.72 22.19
CA ASP A 176 7.20 8.08 22.22
C ASP A 176 7.77 8.94 21.09
N LYS A 177 9.08 8.87 20.85
CA LYS A 177 9.71 9.56 19.72
C LYS A 177 9.15 9.11 18.36
N ALA A 178 8.78 7.85 18.22
CA ALA A 178 8.16 7.35 16.98
C ALA A 178 6.72 7.84 16.82
N LEU A 179 5.95 7.91 17.91
CA LEU A 179 4.53 8.33 17.90
C LEU A 179 4.34 9.83 17.70
N TYR A 180 5.27 10.67 18.18
CA TYR A 180 5.14 12.13 18.24
C TYR A 180 6.13 12.87 17.30
N ARG A 181 6.46 12.27 16.18
CA ARG A 181 7.32 12.87 15.15
C ARG A 181 6.58 13.85 14.26
#